data_a4848ede672cd0048c3e5f542240af20
#
_entry.id   a4848ede672cd0048c3e5f542240af20
#
_cell.length_a   1.000
_cell.length_b   1.000
_cell.length_c   1.000
_cell.angle_alpha   90.00
_cell.angle_beta   90.00
_cell.angle_gamma   90.00
#
_symmetry.space_group_name_H-M   'P 1'
#
loop_
_entity.id
_entity.type
_entity.pdbx_description
1 polymer ?
#
loop_
_entity_poly.entity_id
_entity_poly.type
_entity_poly.pdbx_seq_one_letter_code
_entity_poly.pdbx_strand_id
1 'polypeptide(L)'
;PQTGDCRTRYQTMSMALKSTGRDILFSACNWGQKDPWKWMRSVGAHMYRSTGDIMDNYRSFTEIFKSQLDNLCMSAPGSFNDMDMLTVGMGGKGNVGVGRVCTYEEYRMQFALWCLCGVPLMMGADLRSVAPEYEALMKHPDLLRINQDEECRSPYLIRKTSIFTGNPDPKEGEMPWREIPDSSYTIFRHLSDGEFA
;
A
#
# COMPACT_ATOMS: atom_id res chain seq x y z
N PRO A 1 13.19 -15.74 -18.65
CA PRO A 1 12.01 -16.53 -18.41
C PRO A 1 12.18 -17.30 -17.12
N GLN A 2 11.43 -16.96 -16.07
CA GLN A 2 11.52 -17.65 -14.79
C GLN A 2 10.66 -18.91 -14.86
N THR A 3 11.25 -20.00 -15.34
CA THR A 3 10.65 -21.32 -15.35
C THR A 3 10.79 -21.94 -13.97
N GLY A 4 9.74 -21.92 -13.18
CA GLY A 4 9.68 -22.53 -11.87
C GLY A 4 8.54 -21.92 -11.04
N ASP A 5 7.95 -22.70 -10.15
CA ASP A 5 6.94 -22.24 -9.25
C ASP A 5 7.54 -21.16 -8.31
N CYS A 6 7.06 -19.92 -8.43
CA CYS A 6 7.55 -18.81 -7.60
C CYS A 6 7.37 -19.11 -6.10
N ARG A 7 6.30 -19.80 -5.70
CA ARG A 7 6.04 -20.22 -4.33
C ARG A 7 7.18 -21.08 -3.77
N THR A 8 7.67 -22.05 -4.54
CA THR A 8 8.79 -22.91 -4.13
C THR A 8 10.05 -22.10 -3.85
N ARG A 9 10.36 -21.09 -4.66
CA ARG A 9 11.53 -20.23 -4.42
C ARG A 9 11.43 -19.44 -3.13
N TYR A 10 10.28 -18.83 -2.85
CA TYR A 10 10.06 -18.09 -1.60
C TYR A 10 10.08 -19.04 -0.40
N GLN A 11 9.56 -20.25 -0.54
CA GLN A 11 9.64 -21.27 0.49
C GLN A 11 11.09 -21.68 0.77
N THR A 12 11.88 -21.92 -0.26
CA THR A 12 13.32 -22.22 -0.13
C THR A 12 14.05 -21.10 0.59
N MET A 13 13.81 -19.84 0.21
CA MET A 13 14.41 -18.68 0.89
C MET A 13 13.98 -18.61 2.36
N SER A 14 12.69 -18.77 2.65
CA SER A 14 12.19 -18.77 4.03
C SER A 14 12.86 -19.86 4.89
N MET A 15 12.99 -21.06 4.35
CA MET A 15 13.67 -22.15 5.04
C MET A 15 15.15 -21.84 5.29
N ALA A 16 15.84 -21.29 4.30
CA ALA A 16 17.24 -20.88 4.43
C ALA A 16 17.42 -19.79 5.50
N LEU A 17 16.56 -18.78 5.54
CA LEU A 17 16.57 -17.74 6.56
C LEU A 17 16.37 -18.33 7.96
N LYS A 18 15.37 -19.19 8.13
CA LYS A 18 15.07 -19.86 9.41
C LYS A 18 16.21 -20.77 9.88
N SER A 19 16.90 -21.44 8.96
CA SER A 19 18.02 -22.34 9.30
C SER A 19 19.23 -21.62 9.87
N THR A 20 19.32 -20.31 9.74
CA THR A 20 20.40 -19.50 10.32
C THR A 20 20.31 -19.39 11.85
N GLY A 21 19.16 -19.69 12.45
CA GLY A 21 18.88 -19.48 13.88
C GLY A 21 18.82 -18.00 14.29
N ARG A 22 18.80 -17.07 13.34
CA ARG A 22 18.71 -15.62 13.60
C ARG A 22 17.26 -15.14 13.44
N ASP A 23 16.89 -14.12 14.20
CA ASP A 23 15.63 -13.42 14.01
C ASP A 23 15.73 -12.53 12.76
N ILE A 24 15.08 -12.94 11.68
CA ILE A 24 15.09 -12.25 10.39
C ILE A 24 13.66 -11.97 9.96
N LEU A 25 13.34 -10.69 9.74
CA LEU A 25 12.10 -10.31 9.11
C LEU A 25 12.22 -10.58 7.60
N PHE A 26 11.41 -11.51 7.12
CA PHE A 26 11.37 -11.84 5.68
C PHE A 26 10.38 -10.94 4.94
N SER A 27 10.90 -9.96 4.23
CA SER A 27 10.16 -9.12 3.29
C SER A 27 10.28 -9.69 1.88
N ALA A 28 9.18 -10.19 1.35
CA ALA A 28 9.12 -10.81 0.03
C ALA A 28 8.65 -9.81 -1.03
N CYS A 29 9.20 -9.83 -2.24
CA CYS A 29 8.82 -8.92 -3.31
C CYS A 29 8.66 -9.64 -4.63
N ASN A 30 7.40 -9.69 -5.14
CA ASN A 30 7.09 -10.20 -6.48
C ASN A 30 6.11 -9.31 -7.25
N TRP A 31 5.94 -8.05 -6.84
CA TRP A 31 5.14 -7.03 -7.53
C TRP A 31 3.67 -7.43 -7.76
N GLY A 32 3.07 -8.16 -6.85
CA GLY A 32 1.68 -8.63 -6.97
C GLY A 32 1.48 -9.79 -7.96
N GLN A 33 2.54 -10.26 -8.61
CA GLN A 33 2.42 -11.36 -9.57
C GLN A 33 2.02 -12.66 -8.87
N LYS A 34 1.12 -13.43 -9.51
CA LYS A 34 0.64 -14.71 -8.98
C LYS A 34 -0.09 -14.59 -7.64
N ASP A 35 -0.77 -13.48 -7.40
CA ASP A 35 -1.62 -13.26 -6.21
C ASP A 35 -0.90 -13.55 -4.88
N PRO A 36 0.19 -12.82 -4.52
CA PRO A 36 1.02 -13.13 -3.36
C PRO A 36 0.23 -13.15 -2.05
N TRP A 37 -0.83 -12.37 -1.92
CA TRP A 37 -1.72 -12.34 -0.77
C TRP A 37 -2.37 -13.70 -0.46
N LYS A 38 -2.51 -14.58 -1.44
CA LYS A 38 -3.10 -15.91 -1.26
C LYS A 38 -2.14 -16.95 -0.68
N TRP A 39 -0.82 -16.72 -0.75
CA TRP A 39 0.14 -17.77 -0.41
C TRP A 39 1.43 -17.32 0.31
N MET A 40 1.81 -16.04 0.28
CA MET A 40 3.07 -15.58 0.89
C MET A 40 3.14 -15.86 2.40
N ARG A 41 2.01 -15.74 3.10
CA ARG A 41 1.94 -16.14 4.52
C ARG A 41 2.31 -17.61 4.72
N SER A 42 1.84 -18.50 3.87
CA SER A 42 2.08 -19.95 4.00
C SER A 42 3.53 -20.36 3.77
N VAL A 43 4.30 -19.53 3.07
CA VAL A 43 5.75 -19.74 2.89
C VAL A 43 6.58 -19.01 3.93
N GLY A 44 5.96 -18.31 4.88
CA GLY A 44 6.63 -17.65 6.01
C GLY A 44 7.15 -16.26 5.72
N ALA A 45 6.58 -15.55 4.75
CA ALA A 45 6.86 -14.12 4.56
C ALA A 45 6.14 -13.30 5.65
N HIS A 46 6.86 -12.37 6.29
CA HIS A 46 6.32 -11.47 7.30
C HIS A 46 5.69 -10.22 6.69
N MET A 47 6.15 -9.82 5.52
CA MET A 47 5.51 -8.84 4.65
C MET A 47 5.78 -9.20 3.19
N TYR A 48 4.89 -8.74 2.31
CA TYR A 48 5.00 -9.07 0.88
C TYR A 48 4.47 -7.94 0.00
N ARG A 49 5.30 -7.50 -0.95
CA ARG A 49 4.91 -6.54 -1.97
C ARG A 49 3.80 -7.11 -2.84
N SER A 50 2.69 -6.45 -2.84
CA SER A 50 1.48 -6.84 -3.57
C SER A 50 1.19 -5.95 -4.78
N THR A 51 2.03 -4.96 -5.02
CA THR A 51 1.91 -3.97 -6.10
C THR A 51 3.20 -3.82 -6.88
N GLY A 52 3.12 -3.24 -8.08
CA GLY A 52 4.28 -2.67 -8.77
C GLY A 52 4.91 -1.53 -7.97
N ASP A 53 6.02 -0.99 -8.46
CA ASP A 53 6.76 0.06 -7.77
C ASP A 53 6.00 1.39 -7.75
N ILE A 54 6.03 2.06 -6.60
CA ILE A 54 5.45 3.37 -6.41
C ILE A 54 6.31 4.45 -7.05
N MET A 55 5.64 5.49 -7.55
CA MET A 55 6.26 6.73 -8.00
C MET A 55 5.82 7.89 -7.11
N ASP A 56 6.67 8.90 -6.95
CA ASP A 56 6.40 10.08 -6.11
C ASP A 56 5.39 11.03 -6.78
N ASN A 57 4.16 10.55 -6.97
CA ASN A 57 3.04 11.34 -7.46
C ASN A 57 1.68 10.80 -6.99
N TYR A 58 0.70 11.69 -6.97
CA TYR A 58 -0.66 11.42 -6.51
C TYR A 58 -1.32 10.22 -7.22
N ARG A 59 -1.18 10.16 -8.54
CA ARG A 59 -1.79 9.09 -9.35
C ARG A 59 -1.24 7.71 -8.94
N SER A 60 0.07 7.59 -8.76
CA SER A 60 0.70 6.33 -8.45
C SER A 60 0.19 5.75 -7.13
N PHE A 61 0.24 6.51 -6.04
CA PHE A 61 -0.19 5.96 -4.75
C PHE A 61 -1.71 5.74 -4.67
N THR A 62 -2.52 6.53 -5.36
CA THR A 62 -3.97 6.32 -5.39
C THR A 62 -4.36 5.09 -6.22
N GLU A 63 -3.69 4.83 -7.34
CA GLU A 63 -3.87 3.61 -8.12
C GLU A 63 -3.43 2.36 -7.35
N ILE A 64 -2.29 2.43 -6.67
CA ILE A 64 -1.82 1.37 -5.76
C ILE A 64 -2.88 1.08 -4.71
N PHE A 65 -3.33 2.10 -3.96
CA PHE A 65 -4.35 1.95 -2.93
C PHE A 65 -5.63 1.30 -3.49
N LYS A 66 -6.17 1.80 -4.59
CA LYS A 66 -7.39 1.26 -5.21
C LYS A 66 -7.23 -0.21 -5.61
N SER A 67 -6.07 -0.59 -6.12
CA SER A 67 -5.78 -1.97 -6.53
C SER A 67 -5.75 -2.96 -5.37
N GLN A 68 -5.60 -2.47 -4.13
CA GLN A 68 -5.44 -3.31 -2.94
C GLN A 68 -6.71 -3.48 -2.12
N LEU A 69 -7.75 -2.71 -2.39
CA LEU A 69 -8.99 -2.71 -1.58
C LEU A 69 -9.56 -4.12 -1.34
N ASP A 70 -9.51 -4.99 -2.35
CA ASP A 70 -10.00 -6.36 -2.26
C ASP A 70 -9.01 -7.35 -1.61
N ASN A 71 -7.75 -6.95 -1.44
CA ASN A 71 -6.66 -7.81 -0.98
C ASN A 71 -6.21 -7.52 0.46
N LEU A 72 -6.55 -6.35 1.00
CA LEU A 72 -6.14 -5.94 2.34
C LEU A 72 -6.61 -6.91 3.42
N CYS A 73 -7.77 -7.54 3.23
CA CYS A 73 -8.31 -8.53 4.16
C CYS A 73 -7.43 -9.79 4.32
N MET A 74 -6.44 -9.98 3.46
CA MET A 74 -5.48 -11.07 3.56
C MET A 74 -4.29 -10.77 4.50
N SER A 75 -4.13 -9.51 4.92
CA SER A 75 -3.17 -9.12 5.97
C SER A 75 -3.60 -9.68 7.33
N ALA A 76 -2.63 -10.14 8.10
CA ALA A 76 -2.88 -10.62 9.45
C ALA A 76 -1.60 -10.55 10.28
N PRO A 77 -1.68 -10.64 11.61
CA PRO A 77 -0.49 -10.67 12.48
C PRO A 77 0.55 -11.66 11.97
N GLY A 78 1.79 -11.18 11.83
CA GLY A 78 2.93 -11.95 11.32
C GLY A 78 3.03 -12.07 9.80
N SER A 79 2.09 -11.54 9.00
CA SER A 79 2.23 -11.48 7.55
C SER A 79 1.33 -10.39 6.95
N PHE A 80 1.95 -9.29 6.54
CA PHE A 80 1.26 -8.09 6.10
C PHE A 80 1.42 -7.84 4.60
N ASN A 81 0.33 -7.37 4.00
CA ASN A 81 0.36 -6.82 2.65
C ASN A 81 1.20 -5.54 2.64
N ASP A 82 2.13 -5.43 1.71
CA ASP A 82 2.99 -4.28 1.52
C ASP A 82 2.60 -3.57 0.21
N MET A 83 2.06 -2.36 0.35
CA MET A 83 1.64 -1.51 -0.77
C MET A 83 2.79 -0.66 -1.34
N ASP A 84 4.03 -0.93 -0.94
CA ASP A 84 5.23 -0.17 -1.21
C ASP A 84 5.49 0.96 -0.21
N MET A 85 6.65 1.59 -0.36
CA MET A 85 7.16 2.60 0.55
C MET A 85 6.31 3.89 0.54
N LEU A 86 6.49 4.68 1.59
CA LEU A 86 6.00 6.04 1.66
C LEU A 86 6.92 6.96 0.86
N THR A 87 6.34 7.79 -0.01
CA THR A 87 7.04 8.84 -0.73
C THR A 87 6.95 10.20 -0.02
N VAL A 88 6.34 10.24 1.16
CA VAL A 88 6.15 11.44 1.98
C VAL A 88 7.47 12.18 2.18
N GLY A 89 7.51 13.43 1.77
CA GLY A 89 8.67 14.30 1.91
C GLY A 89 9.79 14.08 0.88
N MET A 90 9.61 13.19 -0.10
CA MET A 90 10.61 13.02 -1.19
C MET A 90 10.78 14.25 -2.05
N GLY A 91 9.70 14.98 -2.33
CA GLY A 91 9.75 16.23 -3.09
C GLY A 91 10.31 16.08 -4.51
N GLY A 92 9.99 14.97 -5.18
CA GLY A 92 10.47 14.67 -6.53
C GLY A 92 11.93 14.26 -6.62
N LYS A 93 12.59 14.04 -5.47
CA LYS A 93 14.00 13.60 -5.43
C LYS A 93 14.10 12.09 -5.47
N GLY A 94 15.26 11.59 -5.90
CA GLY A 94 15.50 10.16 -5.99
C GLY A 94 14.99 9.52 -7.29
N ASN A 95 15.12 8.22 -7.40
CA ASN A 95 14.84 7.45 -8.63
C ASN A 95 13.36 7.21 -8.91
N VAL A 96 12.49 7.51 -7.96
CA VAL A 96 11.02 7.40 -8.10
C VAL A 96 10.33 8.75 -8.28
N GLY A 97 11.09 9.83 -8.34
CA GLY A 97 10.59 11.19 -8.60
C GLY A 97 10.30 11.38 -10.08
N VAL A 98 9.02 11.23 -10.48
CA VAL A 98 8.59 11.38 -11.87
C VAL A 98 7.37 12.30 -11.96
N GLY A 99 7.42 13.25 -12.87
CA GLY A 99 6.29 14.15 -13.15
C GLY A 99 6.08 15.22 -12.07
N ARG A 100 4.82 15.52 -11.77
CA ARG A 100 4.45 16.52 -10.76
C ARG A 100 4.65 15.98 -9.36
N VAL A 101 5.39 16.70 -8.56
CA VAL A 101 5.59 16.40 -7.13
C VAL A 101 4.27 16.49 -6.37
N CYS A 102 4.08 15.64 -5.39
CA CYS A 102 2.94 15.70 -4.48
C CYS A 102 2.95 17.00 -3.65
N THR A 103 1.76 17.54 -3.43
CA THR A 103 1.53 18.61 -2.44
C THR A 103 1.57 18.02 -1.02
N TYR A 104 1.61 18.90 -0.01
CA TYR A 104 1.50 18.48 1.38
C TYR A 104 0.23 17.64 1.65
N GLU A 105 -0.91 18.09 1.11
CA GLU A 105 -2.20 17.38 1.29
C GLU A 105 -2.21 15.99 0.62
N GLU A 106 -1.54 15.85 -0.51
CA GLU A 106 -1.41 14.56 -1.19
C GLU A 106 -0.51 13.60 -0.40
N TYR A 107 0.61 14.09 0.16
CA TYR A 107 1.44 13.29 1.06
C TYR A 107 0.71 12.93 2.35
N ARG A 108 -0.07 13.86 2.92
CA ARG A 108 -0.93 13.59 4.07
C ARG A 108 -1.93 12.50 3.77
N MET A 109 -2.54 12.52 2.59
CA MET A 109 -3.46 11.49 2.14
C MET A 109 -2.74 10.14 2.00
N GLN A 110 -1.56 10.07 1.38
CA GLN A 110 -0.80 8.83 1.28
C GLN A 110 -0.54 8.23 2.67
N PHE A 111 -0.02 9.04 3.59
CA PHE A 111 0.30 8.57 4.94
C PHE A 111 -0.93 8.06 5.69
N ALA A 112 -2.04 8.81 5.63
CA ALA A 112 -3.30 8.42 6.25
C ALA A 112 -3.85 7.10 5.67
N LEU A 113 -3.79 6.91 4.34
CA LEU A 113 -4.21 5.69 3.69
C LEU A 113 -3.36 4.48 4.09
N TRP A 114 -2.03 4.62 4.14
CA TRP A 114 -1.13 3.54 4.60
C TRP A 114 -1.39 3.20 6.06
N CYS A 115 -1.61 4.20 6.91
CA CYS A 115 -1.97 3.97 8.31
C CYS A 115 -3.32 3.27 8.44
N LEU A 116 -4.34 3.73 7.74
CA LEU A 116 -5.67 3.11 7.75
C LEU A 116 -5.64 1.66 7.26
N CYS A 117 -4.86 1.38 6.22
CA CYS A 117 -4.71 0.03 5.67
C CYS A 117 -3.91 -0.92 6.58
N GLY A 118 -3.22 -0.42 7.61
CA GLY A 118 -2.41 -1.23 8.51
C GLY A 118 -1.26 -1.94 7.79
N VAL A 119 -0.73 -1.31 6.74
CA VAL A 119 0.41 -1.83 5.98
C VAL A 119 1.73 -1.35 6.56
N PRO A 120 2.86 -2.02 6.24
CA PRO A 120 4.18 -1.57 6.69
C PRO A 120 4.48 -0.13 6.27
N LEU A 121 5.00 0.67 7.20
CA LEU A 121 5.38 2.06 6.97
C LEU A 121 6.90 2.12 6.68
N MET A 122 7.27 1.91 5.42
CA MET A 122 8.67 1.96 4.97
C MET A 122 8.99 3.33 4.40
N MET A 123 9.92 4.07 5.02
CA MET A 123 10.28 5.42 4.58
C MET A 123 11.14 5.39 3.32
N GLY A 124 10.66 6.03 2.24
CA GLY A 124 11.40 6.15 0.99
C GLY A 124 12.21 7.44 0.86
N ALA A 125 11.88 8.47 1.64
CA ALA A 125 12.60 9.75 1.62
C ALA A 125 13.94 9.67 2.37
N ASP A 126 14.87 10.56 2.02
CA ASP A 126 16.10 10.78 2.82
C ASP A 126 15.75 11.53 4.11
N LEU A 127 15.63 10.78 5.21
CA LEU A 127 15.20 11.31 6.51
C LEU A 127 16.14 12.40 7.07
N ARG A 128 17.36 12.53 6.57
CA ARG A 128 18.31 13.60 6.96
C ARG A 128 17.91 14.97 6.41
N SER A 129 17.07 14.98 5.37
CA SER A 129 16.69 16.22 4.65
C SER A 129 15.19 16.41 4.48
N VAL A 130 14.37 15.62 5.19
CA VAL A 130 12.92 15.77 5.22
C VAL A 130 12.56 17.10 5.91
N ALA A 131 11.66 17.87 5.31
CA ALA A 131 11.20 19.13 5.92
C ALA A 131 10.37 18.84 7.20
N PRO A 132 10.42 19.75 8.21
CA PRO A 132 9.80 19.52 9.52
C PRO A 132 8.30 19.19 9.48
N GLU A 133 7.56 19.75 8.54
CA GLU A 133 6.12 19.45 8.38
C GLU A 133 5.85 18.00 7.98
N TYR A 134 6.68 17.39 7.16
CA TYR A 134 6.56 15.96 6.81
C TYR A 134 7.04 15.05 7.94
N GLU A 135 8.07 15.48 8.67
CA GLU A 135 8.51 14.77 9.87
C GLU A 135 7.39 14.74 10.92
N ALA A 136 6.73 15.88 11.17
CA ALA A 136 5.60 15.98 12.08
C ALA A 136 4.42 15.10 11.62
N LEU A 137 4.12 15.07 10.32
CA LEU A 137 3.11 14.21 9.74
C LEU A 137 3.39 12.73 10.01
N MET A 138 4.61 12.28 9.72
CA MET A 138 5.01 10.87 9.91
C MET A 138 5.08 10.44 11.38
N LYS A 139 5.12 11.40 12.30
CA LYS A 139 5.07 11.16 13.76
C LYS A 139 3.69 11.39 14.36
N HIS A 140 2.65 11.61 13.55
CA HIS A 140 1.31 11.91 14.05
C HIS A 140 0.78 10.75 14.91
N PRO A 141 0.53 10.95 16.21
CA PRO A 141 0.27 9.86 17.16
C PRO A 141 -0.99 9.07 16.82
N ASP A 142 -2.07 9.72 16.40
CA ASP A 142 -3.32 9.01 16.11
C ASP A 142 -3.22 8.18 14.84
N LEU A 143 -2.53 8.66 13.79
CA LEU A 143 -2.32 7.88 12.58
C LEU A 143 -1.45 6.66 12.84
N LEU A 144 -0.38 6.82 13.64
CA LEU A 144 0.46 5.71 14.06
C LEU A 144 -0.29 4.71 14.93
N ARG A 145 -1.14 5.18 15.85
CA ARG A 145 -2.01 4.32 16.67
C ARG A 145 -2.93 3.48 15.79
N ILE A 146 -3.57 4.10 14.79
CA ILE A 146 -4.41 3.37 13.82
C ILE A 146 -3.60 2.31 13.08
N ASN A 147 -2.40 2.65 12.59
CA ASN A 147 -1.56 1.68 11.87
C ASN A 147 -1.13 0.50 12.76
N GLN A 148 -0.76 0.79 14.00
CA GLN A 148 -0.16 -0.16 14.94
C GLN A 148 -1.19 -0.83 15.86
N ASP A 149 -2.47 -0.73 15.54
CA ASP A 149 -3.54 -1.40 16.28
C ASP A 149 -3.28 -2.91 16.36
N GLU A 150 -3.30 -3.45 17.58
CA GLU A 150 -2.86 -4.82 17.88
C GLU A 150 -3.73 -5.91 17.26
N GLU A 151 -5.01 -5.63 16.99
CA GLU A 151 -5.89 -6.58 16.31
C GLU A 151 -5.56 -6.71 14.82
N CYS A 152 -4.82 -5.76 14.26
CA CYS A 152 -4.38 -5.77 12.85
C CYS A 152 -5.53 -6.01 11.86
N ARG A 153 -6.74 -5.58 12.18
CA ARG A 153 -7.89 -5.73 11.27
C ARG A 153 -7.68 -4.88 10.02
N SER A 154 -7.98 -5.45 8.89
CA SER A 154 -7.93 -4.71 7.63
C SER A 154 -9.15 -3.82 7.45
N PRO A 155 -9.01 -2.67 6.79
CA PRO A 155 -10.14 -1.83 6.44
C PRO A 155 -10.98 -2.49 5.35
N TYR A 156 -12.22 -2.04 5.22
CA TYR A 156 -13.11 -2.42 4.15
C TYR A 156 -13.86 -1.21 3.58
N LEU A 157 -14.24 -1.33 2.31
CA LEU A 157 -14.97 -0.31 1.61
C LEU A 157 -16.46 -0.36 2.00
N ILE A 158 -16.98 0.72 2.60
CA ILE A 158 -18.41 0.84 2.91
C ILE A 158 -19.18 1.39 1.70
N ARG A 159 -18.61 2.42 1.09
CA ARG A 159 -19.29 3.15 0.01
C ARG A 159 -18.28 3.62 -1.02
N LYS A 160 -18.62 3.42 -2.29
CA LYS A 160 -17.99 4.07 -3.42
C LYS A 160 -19.03 4.92 -4.14
N THR A 161 -18.73 6.18 -4.36
CA THR A 161 -19.52 7.05 -5.23
C THR A 161 -18.72 7.29 -6.50
N SER A 162 -19.24 6.84 -7.63
CA SER A 162 -18.67 7.11 -8.93
C SER A 162 -19.48 8.22 -9.60
N ILE A 163 -18.78 9.25 -10.07
CA ILE A 163 -19.39 10.32 -10.85
C ILE A 163 -19.06 10.03 -12.31
N PHE A 164 -20.10 10.06 -13.13
CA PHE A 164 -19.98 9.82 -14.57
C PHE A 164 -20.25 11.13 -15.32
N THR A 165 -19.50 11.37 -16.37
CA THR A 165 -19.76 12.45 -17.33
C THR A 165 -19.89 11.87 -18.72
N GLY A 166 -20.59 12.61 -19.62
CA GLY A 166 -20.67 12.22 -21.01
C GLY A 166 -19.27 12.07 -21.63
N ASN A 167 -19.10 11.06 -22.45
CA ASN A 167 -17.91 10.91 -23.28
C ASN A 167 -18.21 11.59 -24.63
N PRO A 168 -17.60 12.76 -24.92
CA PRO A 168 -17.97 13.54 -26.11
C PRO A 168 -17.49 12.89 -27.42
N ASP A 169 -16.54 11.94 -27.32
CA ASP A 169 -15.98 11.27 -28.50
C ASP A 169 -15.68 9.80 -28.16
N PRO A 170 -16.72 8.97 -27.95
CA PRO A 170 -16.56 7.57 -27.64
C PRO A 170 -16.06 6.82 -28.89
N LYS A 171 -14.96 6.04 -28.71
CA LYS A 171 -14.51 5.11 -29.73
C LYS A 171 -15.49 3.95 -29.88
N GLU A 172 -15.39 3.25 -30.99
CA GLU A 172 -16.22 2.06 -31.25
C GLU A 172 -16.04 1.04 -30.10
N GLY A 173 -17.14 0.66 -29.44
CA GLY A 173 -17.16 -0.23 -28.29
C GLY A 173 -16.98 0.43 -26.92
N GLU A 174 -16.71 1.75 -26.88
CA GLU A 174 -16.68 2.48 -25.61
C GLU A 174 -18.07 2.98 -25.21
N MET A 175 -18.26 3.09 -23.88
CA MET A 175 -19.51 3.62 -23.37
C MET A 175 -19.63 5.14 -23.61
N PRO A 176 -20.85 5.67 -23.86
CA PRO A 176 -21.07 7.10 -24.06
C PRO A 176 -20.88 7.94 -22.80
N TRP A 177 -20.44 7.33 -21.71
CA TRP A 177 -20.06 8.00 -20.46
C TRP A 177 -18.75 7.44 -19.93
N ARG A 178 -18.03 8.24 -19.18
CA ARG A 178 -16.80 7.85 -18.46
C ARG A 178 -16.89 8.24 -17.00
N GLU A 179 -16.28 7.44 -16.15
CA GLU A 179 -16.07 7.79 -14.76
C GLU A 179 -15.03 8.92 -14.67
N ILE A 180 -15.39 9.98 -13.96
CA ILE A 180 -14.44 11.07 -13.70
C ILE A 180 -13.64 10.81 -12.43
N PRO A 181 -12.45 11.45 -12.26
CA PRO A 181 -11.54 11.20 -11.12
C PRO A 181 -12.09 11.55 -9.75
N ASP A 182 -13.22 12.25 -9.67
CA ASP A 182 -13.83 12.71 -8.40
C ASP A 182 -14.64 11.62 -7.66
N SER A 183 -14.34 10.36 -7.94
CA SER A 183 -14.91 9.25 -7.18
C SER A 183 -14.52 9.32 -5.71
N SER A 184 -15.51 9.26 -4.81
CA SER A 184 -15.27 9.20 -3.37
C SER A 184 -15.34 7.78 -2.86
N TYR A 185 -14.49 7.48 -1.87
CA TYR A 185 -14.45 6.19 -1.19
C TYR A 185 -14.67 6.44 0.30
N THR A 186 -15.60 5.71 0.92
CA THR A 186 -15.73 5.66 2.37
C THR A 186 -15.21 4.31 2.83
N ILE A 187 -14.16 4.33 3.61
CA ILE A 187 -13.45 3.16 4.09
C ILE A 187 -13.56 3.15 5.60
N PHE A 188 -13.71 1.99 6.16
CA PHE A 188 -13.91 1.81 7.59
C PHE A 188 -12.96 0.73 8.11
N ARG A 189 -12.37 0.96 9.27
CA ARG A 189 -11.55 -0.01 9.98
C ARG A 189 -11.99 -0.10 11.44
N HIS A 190 -12.25 -1.30 11.91
CA HIS A 190 -12.37 -1.57 13.34
C HIS A 190 -11.00 -1.58 13.99
N LEU A 191 -10.93 -1.00 15.16
CA LEU A 191 -9.75 -0.98 16.02
C LEU A 191 -10.04 -1.78 17.30
N SER A 192 -8.99 -2.06 18.07
CA SER A 192 -9.10 -2.59 19.42
C SER A 192 -9.98 -1.68 20.28
N ASP A 193 -10.50 -2.23 21.39
CA ASP A 193 -11.36 -1.52 22.34
C ASP A 193 -12.70 -1.00 21.78
N GLY A 194 -13.13 -1.51 20.62
CA GLY A 194 -14.40 -1.12 20.01
C GLY A 194 -14.36 0.24 19.30
N GLU A 195 -13.20 0.84 19.15
CA GLU A 195 -13.00 2.05 18.36
C GLU A 195 -13.01 1.75 16.84
N PHE A 196 -13.02 2.80 16.04
CA PHE A 196 -12.96 2.71 14.56
C PHE A 196 -12.27 3.92 13.94
N ALA A 197 -11.77 3.75 12.73
CA ALA A 197 -11.17 4.76 11.88
C ALA A 197 -11.79 4.73 10.48
#